data_3ce69c4b4fe3c7fe30c83777206066a2
#
_entry.id   3ce69c4b4fe3c7fe30c83777206066a2
#
_cell.length_a   1.000
_cell.length_b   1.000
_cell.length_c   1.000
_cell.angle_alpha   90.00
_cell.angle_beta   90.00
_cell.angle_gamma   90.00
#
_symmetry.space_group_name_H-M   'P 1'
#
loop_
_entity.id
_entity.type
_entity.pdbx_description
1 polymer ?
#
loop_
_entity_poly.entity_id
_entity_poly.type
_entity_poly.pdbx_seq_one_letter_code
_entity_poly.pdbx_strand_id
1 'polypeptide(L)'
;MKQTIRLSSGGGWGFWAGWALAFLGFPLGGVAAAALIGPITTPLGGAIGGIITGAIVGAAQWLALRRRLSLTRGWIAATALGMGAGLALGIALLGTSTDGATLPLRGLIAGAGIGSAQFILLRAVGSRAPIWPVVVALGWALGWMLTRAAGVDLTLQWAVFGSSGALTFQLLTGLTLAWMLRGHAVAPGPAAVL
;
A
#
# COMPACT_ATOMS: atom_id res chain seq x y z
N MET A 1 20.40 10.61 -11.17
CA MET A 1 20.93 10.02 -9.93
C MET A 1 20.63 8.53 -9.92
N LYS A 2 21.63 7.65 -10.04
CA LYS A 2 21.43 6.20 -9.90
C LYS A 2 21.19 5.90 -8.42
N GLN A 3 19.98 5.49 -8.05
CA GLN A 3 19.69 5.00 -6.71
C GLN A 3 20.41 3.67 -6.52
N THR A 4 21.40 3.65 -5.66
CA THR A 4 22.12 2.42 -5.30
C THR A 4 21.23 1.61 -4.35
N ILE A 5 20.69 0.49 -4.82
CA ILE A 5 19.91 -0.43 -4.01
C ILE A 5 20.89 -1.19 -3.11
N ARG A 6 20.94 -0.87 -1.83
CA ARG A 6 21.66 -1.67 -0.84
C ARG A 6 20.76 -2.82 -0.43
N LEU A 7 20.99 -4.00 -0.97
CA LEU A 7 20.41 -5.24 -0.44
C LEU A 7 21.22 -5.64 0.79
N SER A 8 20.71 -5.36 1.97
CA SER A 8 21.31 -5.90 3.20
C SER A 8 21.00 -7.39 3.25
N SER A 9 22.05 -8.21 3.44
CA SER A 9 21.97 -9.66 3.63
C SER A 9 21.34 -10.08 4.97
N GLY A 10 20.89 -9.14 5.78
CA GLY A 10 20.25 -9.38 7.07
C GLY A 10 18.82 -9.92 6.92
N GLY A 11 18.65 -11.17 7.36
CA GLY A 11 17.43 -11.90 7.71
C GLY A 11 16.12 -11.55 6.97
N GLY A 12 15.71 -12.40 6.04
CA GLY A 12 14.41 -12.29 5.35
C GLY A 12 13.24 -12.09 6.30
N TRP A 13 13.28 -12.69 7.48
CA TRP A 13 12.24 -12.65 8.50
C TRP A 13 11.95 -11.26 9.08
N GLY A 14 12.98 -10.45 9.36
CA GLY A 14 12.77 -9.10 9.91
C GLY A 14 12.05 -8.16 8.92
N PHE A 15 12.31 -8.30 7.63
CA PHE A 15 11.57 -7.57 6.60
C PHE A 15 10.11 -8.03 6.53
N TRP A 16 9.89 -9.36 6.50
CA TRP A 16 8.55 -9.94 6.43
C TRP A 16 7.69 -9.55 7.63
N ALA A 17 8.25 -9.66 8.84
CA ALA A 17 7.55 -9.24 10.05
C ALA A 17 7.22 -7.74 10.02
N GLY A 18 8.18 -6.90 9.68
CA GLY A 18 7.96 -5.46 9.57
C GLY A 18 6.94 -5.08 8.49
N TRP A 19 7.00 -5.74 7.33
CA TRP A 19 6.04 -5.51 6.25
C TRP A 19 4.64 -6.00 6.63
N ALA A 20 4.52 -7.20 7.21
CA ALA A 20 3.25 -7.72 7.69
C ALA A 20 2.66 -6.79 8.77
N LEU A 21 3.45 -6.39 9.76
CA LEU A 21 3.00 -5.48 10.83
C LEU A 21 2.57 -4.10 10.32
N ALA A 22 3.02 -3.67 9.13
CA ALA A 22 2.56 -2.43 8.53
C ALA A 22 1.05 -2.45 8.20
N PHE A 23 0.37 -3.62 8.26
CA PHE A 23 -1.08 -3.70 8.16
C PHE A 23 -1.78 -2.87 9.25
N LEU A 24 -1.16 -2.70 10.42
CA LEU A 24 -1.70 -1.88 11.51
C LEU A 24 -1.86 -0.40 11.13
N GLY A 25 -1.13 0.06 10.10
CA GLY A 25 -1.31 1.39 9.55
C GLY A 25 -2.72 1.66 9.01
N PHE A 26 -3.44 0.62 8.55
CA PHE A 26 -4.78 0.78 8.00
C PHE A 26 -5.82 1.14 9.07
N PRO A 27 -6.00 0.35 10.15
CA PRO A 27 -6.93 0.73 11.20
C PRO A 27 -6.51 2.04 11.90
N LEU A 28 -5.23 2.24 12.17
CA LEU A 28 -4.74 3.48 12.77
C LEU A 28 -5.02 4.70 11.88
N GLY A 29 -4.78 4.57 10.57
CA GLY A 29 -5.07 5.61 9.60
C GLY A 29 -6.56 5.90 9.46
N GLY A 30 -7.39 4.85 9.45
CA GLY A 30 -8.84 4.98 9.41
C GLY A 30 -9.39 5.69 10.64
N VAL A 31 -8.96 5.29 11.84
CA VAL A 31 -9.32 5.98 13.10
C VAL A 31 -8.89 7.44 13.08
N ALA A 32 -7.66 7.72 12.65
CA ALA A 32 -7.17 9.09 12.57
C ALA A 32 -7.99 9.95 11.58
N ALA A 33 -8.31 9.41 10.41
CA ALA A 33 -9.15 10.09 9.43
C ALA A 33 -10.55 10.38 10.01
N ALA A 34 -11.19 9.36 10.61
CA ALA A 34 -12.52 9.52 11.21
C ALA A 34 -12.53 10.56 12.35
N ALA A 35 -11.49 10.57 13.19
CA ALA A 35 -11.36 11.54 14.29
C ALA A 35 -11.16 12.99 13.80
N LEU A 36 -10.48 13.16 12.65
CA LEU A 36 -10.14 14.48 12.13
C LEU A 36 -11.22 15.10 11.23
N ILE A 37 -11.89 14.26 10.42
CA ILE A 37 -12.83 14.76 9.40
C ILE A 37 -14.22 14.13 9.47
N GLY A 38 -14.44 13.19 10.39
CA GLY A 38 -15.71 12.47 10.51
C GLY A 38 -15.99 11.50 9.34
N PRO A 39 -17.27 11.18 9.09
CA PRO A 39 -17.67 10.24 8.02
C PRO A 39 -17.31 10.77 6.63
N ILE A 40 -16.80 9.87 5.77
CA ILE A 40 -16.42 10.19 4.39
C ILE A 40 -17.67 9.99 3.49
N THR A 41 -18.30 11.10 3.13
CA THR A 41 -19.53 11.11 2.30
C THR A 41 -19.36 11.81 0.95
N THR A 42 -18.20 12.43 0.71
CA THR A 42 -17.93 13.21 -0.50
C THR A 42 -16.57 12.84 -1.11
N PRO A 43 -16.35 13.11 -2.41
CA PRO A 43 -15.04 12.93 -3.02
C PRO A 43 -13.91 13.72 -2.31
N LEU A 44 -14.21 14.95 -1.86
CA LEU A 44 -13.25 15.75 -1.11
C LEU A 44 -12.91 15.10 0.25
N GLY A 45 -13.92 14.61 0.97
CA GLY A 45 -13.72 13.83 2.18
C GLY A 45 -12.87 12.58 1.91
N GLY A 46 -13.10 11.90 0.80
CA GLY A 46 -12.30 10.77 0.32
C GLY A 46 -10.84 11.17 0.06
N ALA A 47 -10.60 12.33 -0.56
CA ALA A 47 -9.26 12.85 -0.78
C ALA A 47 -8.53 13.10 0.53
N ILE A 48 -9.14 13.84 1.44
CA ILE A 48 -8.51 14.20 2.72
C ILE A 48 -8.30 12.96 3.61
N GLY A 49 -9.34 12.14 3.78
CA GLY A 49 -9.25 10.90 4.56
C GLY A 49 -8.24 9.92 3.99
N GLY A 50 -8.17 9.84 2.64
CA GLY A 50 -7.16 9.05 1.94
C GLY A 50 -5.74 9.55 2.15
N ILE A 51 -5.53 10.87 2.14
CA ILE A 51 -4.21 11.45 2.44
C ILE A 51 -3.79 11.13 3.88
N ILE A 52 -4.67 11.31 4.86
CA ILE A 52 -4.40 11.02 6.27
C ILE A 52 -4.06 9.54 6.45
N THR A 53 -4.94 8.66 6.00
CA THR A 53 -4.76 7.21 6.12
C THR A 53 -3.51 6.75 5.36
N GLY A 54 -3.35 7.23 4.13
CA GLY A 54 -2.22 6.90 3.27
C GLY A 54 -0.88 7.36 3.81
N ALA A 55 -0.82 8.49 4.52
CA ALA A 55 0.39 8.95 5.19
C ALA A 55 0.80 7.99 6.32
N ILE A 56 -0.14 7.53 7.12
CA ILE A 56 0.11 6.59 8.23
C ILE A 56 0.51 5.22 7.69
N VAL A 57 -0.23 4.68 6.71
CA VAL A 57 0.11 3.42 6.03
C VAL A 57 1.47 3.51 5.35
N GLY A 58 1.70 4.60 4.60
CA GLY A 58 2.96 4.85 3.91
C GLY A 58 4.15 4.97 4.87
N ALA A 59 3.96 5.57 6.04
CA ALA A 59 4.98 5.66 7.08
C ALA A 59 5.31 4.26 7.64
N ALA A 60 4.30 3.44 7.97
CA ALA A 60 4.50 2.08 8.45
C ALA A 60 5.24 1.21 7.40
N GLN A 61 4.82 1.29 6.15
CA GLN A 61 5.48 0.60 5.04
C GLN A 61 6.91 1.10 4.81
N TRP A 62 7.13 2.42 4.85
CA TRP A 62 8.45 3.01 4.69
C TRP A 62 9.42 2.55 5.80
N LEU A 63 8.97 2.44 7.04
CA LEU A 63 9.77 1.91 8.14
C LEU A 63 10.26 0.48 7.88
N ALA A 64 9.42 -0.36 7.26
CA ALA A 64 9.82 -1.71 6.85
C ALA A 64 10.80 -1.69 5.66
N LEU A 65 10.54 -0.82 4.67
CA LEU A 65 11.31 -0.76 3.42
C LEU A 65 12.67 -0.09 3.55
N ARG A 66 12.81 0.95 4.39
CA ARG A 66 14.01 1.80 4.47
C ARG A 66 15.32 1.05 4.75
N ARG A 67 15.22 -0.14 5.35
CA ARG A 67 16.37 -1.01 5.63
C ARG A 67 16.81 -1.82 4.42
N ARG A 68 15.96 -1.97 3.41
CA ARG A 68 16.21 -2.78 2.22
C ARG A 68 16.32 -1.97 0.94
N LEU A 69 15.55 -0.91 0.85
CA LEU A 69 15.54 -0.02 -0.28
C LEU A 69 15.90 1.38 0.21
N SER A 70 16.82 2.03 -0.46
CA SER A 70 17.15 3.44 -0.22
C SER A 70 16.02 4.36 -0.69
N LEU A 71 14.77 3.98 -0.38
CA LEU A 71 13.60 4.78 -0.69
C LEU A 71 13.57 6.00 0.22
N THR A 72 13.42 7.15 -0.40
CA THR A 72 13.21 8.42 0.29
C THR A 72 11.86 8.41 1.00
N ARG A 73 11.62 9.39 1.88
CA ARG A 73 10.29 9.65 2.46
C ARG A 73 9.21 9.90 1.39
N GLY A 74 9.60 10.00 0.12
CA GLY A 74 8.69 10.03 -1.03
C GLY A 74 7.70 8.86 -1.08
N TRP A 75 8.05 7.70 -0.48
CA TRP A 75 7.10 6.59 -0.34
C TRP A 75 5.86 6.98 0.44
N ILE A 76 6.02 7.74 1.53
CA ILE A 76 4.92 8.24 2.36
C ILE A 76 4.02 9.16 1.53
N ALA A 77 4.62 10.11 0.82
CA ALA A 77 3.89 11.04 -0.04
C ALA A 77 3.17 10.32 -1.18
N ALA A 78 3.84 9.37 -1.86
CA ALA A 78 3.23 8.59 -2.93
C ALA A 78 2.02 7.79 -2.44
N THR A 79 2.12 7.14 -1.27
CA THR A 79 1.02 6.39 -0.67
C THR A 79 -0.13 7.33 -0.28
N ALA A 80 0.16 8.46 0.36
CA ALA A 80 -0.82 9.44 0.77
C ALA A 80 -1.59 10.04 -0.42
N LEU A 81 -0.86 10.56 -1.40
CA LEU A 81 -1.45 11.20 -2.57
C LEU A 81 -2.18 10.17 -3.46
N GLY A 82 -1.60 8.99 -3.66
CA GLY A 82 -2.22 7.91 -4.42
C GLY A 82 -3.53 7.43 -3.77
N MET A 83 -3.56 7.29 -2.45
CA MET A 83 -4.78 6.91 -1.72
C MET A 83 -5.81 8.02 -1.75
N GLY A 84 -5.42 9.27 -1.54
CA GLY A 84 -6.34 10.41 -1.59
C GLY A 84 -6.98 10.55 -2.96
N ALA A 85 -6.19 10.55 -4.03
CA ALA A 85 -6.69 10.64 -5.40
C ALA A 85 -7.57 9.44 -5.77
N GLY A 86 -7.14 8.22 -5.42
CA GLY A 86 -7.88 7.00 -5.72
C GLY A 86 -9.22 6.92 -4.98
N LEU A 87 -9.29 7.29 -3.69
CA LEU A 87 -10.55 7.34 -2.94
C LEU A 87 -11.47 8.44 -3.46
N ALA A 88 -10.95 9.62 -3.75
CA ALA A 88 -11.73 10.70 -4.33
C ALA A 88 -12.38 10.29 -5.67
N LEU A 89 -11.58 9.71 -6.57
CA LEU A 89 -12.06 9.21 -7.86
C LEU A 89 -13.08 8.08 -7.69
N GLY A 90 -12.78 7.11 -6.81
CA GLY A 90 -13.68 5.99 -6.55
C GLY A 90 -15.04 6.44 -6.02
N ILE A 91 -15.07 7.43 -5.11
CA ILE A 91 -16.32 8.01 -4.59
C ILE A 91 -17.03 8.83 -5.67
N ALA A 92 -16.31 9.60 -6.48
CA ALA A 92 -16.89 10.38 -7.56
C ALA A 92 -17.58 9.50 -8.61
N LEU A 93 -17.02 8.33 -8.93
CA LEU A 93 -17.55 7.42 -9.95
C LEU A 93 -18.63 6.47 -9.42
N LEU A 94 -18.50 6.00 -8.18
CA LEU A 94 -19.29 4.89 -7.62
C LEU A 94 -20.11 5.27 -6.39
N GLY A 95 -19.95 6.49 -5.89
CA GLY A 95 -20.57 6.92 -4.64
C GLY A 95 -19.95 6.26 -3.41
N THR A 96 -20.66 6.35 -2.28
CA THR A 96 -20.23 5.86 -0.96
C THR A 96 -20.90 4.55 -0.54
N SER A 97 -21.79 3.97 -1.37
CA SER A 97 -22.43 2.68 -1.06
C SER A 97 -21.39 1.60 -0.78
N THR A 98 -21.70 0.73 0.19
CA THR A 98 -20.92 -0.46 0.53
C THR A 98 -21.52 -1.74 -0.05
N ASP A 99 -22.57 -1.62 -0.89
CA ASP A 99 -23.32 -2.75 -1.42
C ASP A 99 -22.62 -3.45 -2.58
N GLY A 100 -22.90 -4.73 -2.74
CA GLY A 100 -22.53 -5.53 -3.90
C GLY A 100 -21.08 -5.40 -4.31
N ALA A 101 -20.83 -5.09 -5.57
CA ALA A 101 -19.51 -4.92 -6.14
C ALA A 101 -18.92 -3.50 -5.96
N THR A 102 -19.72 -2.54 -5.48
CA THR A 102 -19.30 -1.12 -5.37
C THR A 102 -18.04 -0.97 -4.51
N LEU A 103 -18.03 -1.60 -3.36
CA LEU A 103 -16.90 -1.50 -2.43
C LEU A 103 -15.59 -2.13 -2.98
N PRO A 104 -15.58 -3.36 -3.53
CA PRO A 104 -14.40 -3.90 -4.20
C PRO A 104 -13.94 -3.08 -5.41
N LEU A 105 -14.86 -2.54 -6.23
CA LEU A 105 -14.53 -1.69 -7.37
C LEU A 105 -13.91 -0.36 -6.93
N ARG A 106 -14.46 0.26 -5.89
CA ARG A 106 -13.86 1.45 -5.28
C ARG A 106 -12.47 1.15 -4.69
N GLY A 107 -12.31 -0.03 -4.08
CA GLY A 107 -11.02 -0.54 -3.65
C GLY A 107 -10.02 -0.71 -4.80
N LEU A 108 -10.48 -1.26 -5.93
CA LEU A 108 -9.66 -1.39 -7.15
C LEU A 108 -9.12 -0.03 -7.62
N ILE A 109 -9.99 0.98 -7.67
CA ILE A 109 -9.62 2.35 -8.08
C ILE A 109 -8.64 2.97 -7.08
N ALA A 110 -8.91 2.85 -5.77
CA ALA A 110 -8.02 3.35 -4.74
C ALA A 110 -6.64 2.66 -4.80
N GLY A 111 -6.64 1.35 -4.94
CA GLY A 111 -5.41 0.57 -5.09
C GLY A 111 -4.62 0.92 -6.36
N ALA A 112 -5.31 1.18 -7.48
CA ALA A 112 -4.67 1.64 -8.71
C ALA A 112 -3.98 3.00 -8.51
N GLY A 113 -4.63 3.94 -7.83
CA GLY A 113 -4.05 5.24 -7.48
C GLY A 113 -2.78 5.09 -6.63
N ILE A 114 -2.85 4.29 -5.55
CA ILE A 114 -1.72 4.00 -4.66
C ILE A 114 -0.59 3.33 -5.44
N GLY A 115 -0.89 2.25 -6.14
CA GLY A 115 0.09 1.45 -6.86
C GLY A 115 0.80 2.25 -7.95
N SER A 116 0.08 3.10 -8.68
CA SER A 116 0.65 3.98 -9.72
C SER A 116 1.58 5.02 -9.12
N ALA A 117 1.20 5.67 -8.01
CA ALA A 117 2.05 6.63 -7.34
C ALA A 117 3.34 5.98 -6.78
N GLN A 118 3.21 4.80 -6.16
CA GLN A 118 4.35 4.04 -5.64
C GLN A 118 5.25 3.49 -6.77
N PHE A 119 4.67 3.13 -7.92
CA PHE A 119 5.42 2.66 -9.09
C PHE A 119 6.45 3.68 -9.57
N ILE A 120 6.14 4.98 -9.51
CA ILE A 120 7.08 6.05 -9.88
C ILE A 120 8.42 5.90 -9.14
N LEU A 121 8.36 5.44 -7.88
CA LEU A 121 9.55 5.20 -7.06
C LEU A 121 10.17 3.82 -7.32
N LEU A 122 9.33 2.82 -7.59
CA LEU A 122 9.79 1.44 -7.81
C LEU A 122 10.34 1.19 -9.21
N ARG A 123 10.04 2.03 -10.21
CA ARG A 123 10.53 1.84 -11.59
C ARG A 123 12.06 1.73 -11.68
N ALA A 124 12.76 2.34 -10.72
CA ALA A 124 14.22 2.22 -10.63
C ALA A 124 14.70 0.86 -10.08
N VAL A 125 13.78 0.05 -9.52
CA VAL A 125 14.08 -1.26 -8.94
C VAL A 125 14.23 -2.34 -10.01
N GLY A 126 13.74 -2.12 -11.25
CA GLY A 126 13.97 -3.02 -12.37
C GLY A 126 12.74 -3.34 -13.21
N SER A 127 12.91 -4.26 -14.16
CA SER A 127 11.93 -4.60 -15.20
C SER A 127 10.60 -5.19 -14.69
N ARG A 128 10.57 -5.69 -13.46
CA ARG A 128 9.37 -6.25 -12.83
C ARG A 128 8.46 -5.20 -12.17
N ALA A 129 8.95 -3.96 -12.04
CA ALA A 129 8.18 -2.89 -11.38
C ALA A 129 6.79 -2.61 -11.97
N PRO A 130 6.52 -2.74 -13.29
CA PRO A 130 5.20 -2.49 -13.87
C PRO A 130 4.07 -3.39 -13.33
N ILE A 131 4.38 -4.54 -12.72
CA ILE A 131 3.36 -5.39 -12.10
C ILE A 131 2.76 -4.75 -10.82
N TRP A 132 3.50 -3.83 -10.19
CA TRP A 132 3.14 -3.28 -8.90
C TRP A 132 1.77 -2.60 -8.85
N PRO A 133 1.40 -1.68 -9.77
CA PRO A 133 0.07 -1.07 -9.78
C PRO A 133 -1.06 -2.09 -9.88
N VAL A 134 -0.88 -3.13 -10.67
CA VAL A 134 -1.88 -4.20 -10.85
C VAL A 134 -2.07 -4.98 -9.55
N VAL A 135 -0.97 -5.39 -8.91
CA VAL A 135 -1.02 -6.14 -7.64
C VAL A 135 -1.64 -5.31 -6.54
N VAL A 136 -1.32 -4.02 -6.46
CA VAL A 136 -1.90 -3.13 -5.45
C VAL A 136 -3.40 -2.94 -5.70
N ALA A 137 -3.83 -2.72 -6.95
CA ALA A 137 -5.23 -2.57 -7.30
C ALA A 137 -6.06 -3.82 -6.97
N LEU A 138 -5.60 -4.99 -7.43
CA LEU A 138 -6.27 -6.26 -7.18
C LEU A 138 -6.23 -6.64 -5.69
N GLY A 139 -5.12 -6.36 -5.02
CA GLY A 139 -4.98 -6.60 -3.58
C GLY A 139 -5.96 -5.78 -2.74
N TRP A 140 -6.24 -4.53 -3.14
CA TRP A 140 -7.26 -3.70 -2.50
C TRP A 140 -8.67 -4.23 -2.74
N ALA A 141 -9.00 -4.60 -3.97
CA ALA A 141 -10.30 -5.20 -4.28
C ALA A 141 -10.52 -6.49 -3.49
N LEU A 142 -9.53 -7.38 -3.49
CA LEU A 142 -9.57 -8.65 -2.73
C LEU A 142 -9.69 -8.40 -1.23
N GLY A 143 -8.95 -7.43 -0.69
CA GLY A 143 -9.03 -7.06 0.72
C GLY A 143 -10.45 -6.67 1.13
N TRP A 144 -11.14 -5.87 0.35
CA TRP A 144 -12.54 -5.52 0.59
C TRP A 144 -13.49 -6.71 0.45
N MET A 145 -13.28 -7.58 -0.53
CA MET A 145 -14.07 -8.80 -0.68
C MET A 145 -13.95 -9.70 0.55
N LEU A 146 -12.73 -9.90 1.05
CA LEU A 146 -12.48 -10.73 2.24
C LEU A 146 -13.04 -10.09 3.51
N THR A 147 -12.90 -8.78 3.67
CA THR A 147 -13.48 -8.04 4.79
C THR A 147 -15.00 -8.24 4.84
N ARG A 148 -15.66 -8.13 3.68
CA ARG A 148 -17.09 -8.36 3.56
C ARG A 148 -17.47 -9.83 3.83
N ALA A 149 -16.74 -10.78 3.28
CA ALA A 149 -16.97 -12.21 3.50
C ALA A 149 -16.79 -12.61 4.96
N ALA A 150 -15.95 -11.91 5.71
CA ALA A 150 -15.77 -12.08 7.14
C ALA A 150 -16.93 -11.52 7.98
N GLY A 151 -17.97 -10.96 7.37
CA GLY A 151 -19.14 -10.43 8.05
C GLY A 151 -18.89 -9.17 8.87
N VAL A 152 -17.84 -8.43 8.57
CA VAL A 152 -17.51 -7.21 9.29
C VAL A 152 -18.54 -6.12 8.97
N ASP A 153 -19.02 -5.41 9.99
CA ASP A 153 -19.95 -4.29 9.82
C ASP A 153 -19.28 -3.13 9.06
N LEU A 154 -19.70 -2.95 7.82
CA LEU A 154 -19.16 -1.95 6.92
C LEU A 154 -19.74 -0.55 7.15
N THR A 155 -20.73 -0.41 8.03
CA THR A 155 -21.30 0.91 8.41
C THR A 155 -20.28 1.72 9.21
N LEU A 156 -19.40 1.05 9.92
CA LEU A 156 -18.26 1.65 10.62
C LEU A 156 -17.05 1.85 9.68
N GLN A 157 -17.25 2.41 8.51
CA GLN A 157 -16.36 2.49 7.35
C GLN A 157 -14.87 2.71 7.63
N TRP A 158 -14.52 3.32 8.74
CA TRP A 158 -13.17 3.71 9.09
C TRP A 158 -12.36 2.66 9.88
N ALA A 159 -13.04 1.74 10.58
CA ALA A 159 -12.33 0.74 11.40
C ALA A 159 -12.17 -0.61 10.69
N VAL A 160 -12.87 -0.84 9.61
CA VAL A 160 -13.25 -2.14 9.12
C VAL A 160 -12.29 -2.74 8.10
N PHE A 161 -11.66 -1.95 7.27
CA PHE A 161 -10.56 -2.43 6.44
C PHE A 161 -9.35 -2.86 7.29
N GLY A 162 -9.54 -2.87 8.60
CA GLY A 162 -8.47 -2.98 9.55
C GLY A 162 -7.73 -4.29 9.57
N SER A 163 -8.37 -5.40 9.62
CA SER A 163 -7.67 -6.62 10.03
C SER A 163 -7.50 -7.63 8.91
N SER A 164 -8.57 -8.18 8.36
CA SER A 164 -8.49 -9.28 7.40
C SER A 164 -8.01 -8.82 6.03
N GLY A 165 -8.63 -7.77 5.48
CA GLY A 165 -8.29 -7.24 4.17
C GLY A 165 -6.91 -6.62 4.13
N ALA A 166 -6.55 -5.82 5.14
CA ALA A 166 -5.25 -5.16 5.23
C ALA A 166 -4.11 -6.16 5.39
N LEU A 167 -4.29 -7.20 6.21
CA LEU A 167 -3.28 -8.24 6.38
C LEU A 167 -3.08 -9.01 5.06
N THR A 168 -4.16 -9.41 4.41
CA THR A 168 -4.09 -10.09 3.11
C THR A 168 -3.37 -9.23 2.07
N PHE A 169 -3.71 -7.95 1.98
CA PHE A 169 -3.03 -7.00 1.11
C PHE A 169 -1.54 -6.91 1.42
N GLN A 170 -1.15 -6.78 2.68
CA GLN A 170 0.26 -6.71 3.07
C GLN A 170 1.02 -8.00 2.74
N LEU A 171 0.43 -9.17 2.96
CA LEU A 171 1.05 -10.44 2.60
C LEU A 171 1.25 -10.55 1.08
N LEU A 172 0.23 -10.24 0.28
CA LEU A 172 0.30 -10.29 -1.18
C LEU A 172 1.36 -9.33 -1.73
N THR A 173 1.34 -8.08 -1.29
CA THR A 173 2.31 -7.06 -1.72
C THR A 173 3.71 -7.37 -1.23
N GLY A 174 3.86 -7.94 -0.04
CA GLY A 174 5.14 -8.41 0.49
C GLY A 174 5.76 -9.53 -0.35
N LEU A 175 4.96 -10.53 -0.76
CA LEU A 175 5.40 -11.60 -1.68
C LEU A 175 5.86 -11.01 -3.01
N THR A 176 5.09 -10.07 -3.55
CA THR A 176 5.42 -9.40 -4.81
C THR A 176 6.74 -8.61 -4.68
N LEU A 177 6.92 -7.84 -3.61
CA LEU A 177 8.18 -7.14 -3.37
C LEU A 177 9.37 -8.09 -3.25
N ALA A 178 9.22 -9.18 -2.49
CA ALA A 178 10.27 -10.18 -2.36
C ALA A 178 10.64 -10.80 -3.71
N TRP A 179 9.64 -11.09 -4.55
CA TRP A 179 9.87 -11.60 -5.91
C TRP A 179 10.54 -10.56 -6.81
N MET A 180 10.11 -9.30 -6.75
CA MET A 180 10.72 -8.21 -7.53
C MET A 180 12.19 -8.00 -7.16
N LEU A 181 12.55 -8.13 -5.88
CA LEU A 181 13.89 -7.88 -5.37
C LEU A 181 14.85 -9.06 -5.59
N ARG A 182 14.38 -10.28 -5.81
CA ARG A 182 15.24 -11.47 -6.03
C ARG A 182 16.14 -11.37 -7.26
N GLY A 183 15.80 -10.56 -8.25
CA GLY A 183 16.58 -10.38 -9.47
C GLY A 183 17.76 -9.40 -9.36
N HIS A 184 17.95 -8.78 -8.20
CA HIS A 184 18.96 -7.75 -7.97
C HIS A 184 20.08 -8.21 -7.02
N ALA A 185 20.39 -9.52 -7.00
CA ALA A 185 21.59 -9.99 -6.32
C ALA A 185 22.81 -9.27 -6.93
N VAL A 186 23.57 -8.59 -6.08
CA VAL A 186 24.82 -7.90 -6.44
C VAL A 186 25.70 -8.89 -7.18
N ALA A 187 26.10 -8.56 -8.43
CA ALA A 187 27.21 -9.23 -9.07
C ALA A 187 28.40 -9.16 -8.11
N PRO A 188 29.08 -10.28 -7.81
CA PRO A 188 30.28 -10.24 -7.00
C PRO A 188 31.24 -9.26 -7.67
N GLY A 189 31.72 -8.29 -6.91
CA GLY A 189 32.75 -7.38 -7.37
C GLY A 189 33.93 -8.18 -7.90
N PRO A 190 34.69 -7.64 -8.89
CA PRO A 190 35.87 -8.33 -9.39
C PRO A 190 36.74 -8.71 -8.19
N ALA A 191 37.05 -10.02 -8.08
CA ALA A 191 37.98 -10.51 -7.08
C ALA A 191 39.25 -9.69 -7.22
N ALA A 192 39.69 -9.07 -6.13
CA ALA A 192 41.01 -8.41 -6.09
C ALA A 192 42.02 -9.50 -6.39
N VAL A 193 42.59 -9.44 -7.60
CA VAL A 193 43.74 -10.25 -7.95
C VAL A 193 44.91 -9.65 -7.19
N LEU A 194 45.35 -10.35 -6.14
CA LEU A 194 46.62 -10.10 -5.44
C LEU A 194 47.77 -10.65 -6.26
#